data_6d32090ea6c0d960653779bd147dc83a
#
_entry.id   6d32090ea6c0d960653779bd147dc83a
#
_cell.length_a   1.000
_cell.length_b   1.000
_cell.length_c   1.000
_cell.angle_alpha   90.00
_cell.angle_beta   90.00
_cell.angle_gamma   90.00
#
_symmetry.space_group_name_H-M   'P 1'
#
loop_
_entity.id
_entity.type
_entity.pdbx_description
1 polymer ?
#
loop_
_entity_poly.entity_id
_entity_poly.type
_entity_poly.pdbx_seq_one_letter_code
_entity_poly.pdbx_strand_id
1 'polypeptide(L)'
;YVIDRDINILNENIGGLEIKNYLLEATDDLKTKVTRLLSNKPDVVISALPYHQTEIVADFCIDNGIRYCDLGGSVPVSNNINYSAYERASLPVMTDLGLAPGWINILAERGFQQLGGADDVSMMVGGLPLVQYNNPLNYTITWSIDGLINEYRDDCEVLMNKKLETVHGMDGLVPVQLIDRYISDTLGELEAFYTSGGSSHTINTMKDRGVKYCSYKTLRYPGHCKLVKFLIDRCELPEDCLRHIFEKGCADNYWHGVDRRDLVILKAVVTKGDLSWNKEILVNADKGSFENVKNFTAMQKATAFSIASVAD
;
A
#
# COMPACT_ATOMS: atom_id res chain seq x y z
N TYR A 1 -9.76 15.95 -13.93
CA TYR A 1 -8.89 15.49 -15.03
C TYR A 1 -8.27 14.16 -14.64
N VAL A 2 -8.20 13.21 -15.59
CA VAL A 2 -7.44 11.97 -15.44
C VAL A 2 -6.39 11.91 -16.54
N ILE A 3 -5.18 11.54 -16.16
CA ILE A 3 -4.04 11.40 -17.07
C ILE A 3 -3.54 9.96 -16.92
N ASP A 4 -3.54 9.18 -17.98
CA ASP A 4 -3.04 7.80 -17.98
C ASP A 4 -2.39 7.47 -19.32
N ARG A 5 -1.54 6.45 -19.34
CA ARG A 5 -0.95 5.88 -20.56
C ARG A 5 -1.83 4.80 -21.21
N ASP A 6 -2.82 4.29 -20.50
CA ASP A 6 -3.73 3.26 -20.99
C ASP A 6 -5.06 3.88 -21.42
N ILE A 7 -5.29 3.86 -22.75
CA ILE A 7 -6.52 4.39 -23.36
C ILE A 7 -7.78 3.64 -22.90
N ASN A 8 -7.66 2.37 -22.53
CA ASN A 8 -8.79 1.59 -22.05
C ASN A 8 -9.24 2.06 -20.67
N ILE A 9 -8.30 2.39 -19.78
CA ILE A 9 -8.60 2.99 -18.47
C ILE A 9 -9.29 4.35 -18.67
N LEU A 10 -8.78 5.18 -19.56
CA LEU A 10 -9.36 6.50 -19.84
C LEU A 10 -10.76 6.44 -20.45
N ASN A 11 -11.08 5.38 -21.17
CA ASN A 11 -12.39 5.18 -21.78
C ASN A 11 -13.41 4.51 -20.85
N GLU A 12 -12.99 4.08 -19.68
CA GLU A 12 -13.93 3.57 -18.68
C GLU A 12 -14.83 4.70 -18.17
N ASN A 13 -16.14 4.52 -18.37
CA ASN A 13 -17.13 5.50 -17.92
C ASN A 13 -17.28 5.40 -16.39
N ILE A 14 -16.81 6.40 -15.69
CA ILE A 14 -16.83 6.44 -14.21
C ILE A 14 -18.08 7.20 -13.77
N GLY A 15 -19.21 6.49 -13.72
CA GLY A 15 -20.39 6.91 -12.95
C GLY A 15 -21.01 8.25 -13.33
N GLY A 16 -20.99 8.66 -14.61
CA GLY A 16 -21.64 9.88 -15.08
C GLY A 16 -20.92 11.19 -14.70
N LEU A 17 -19.70 11.12 -14.18
CA LEU A 17 -18.86 12.30 -13.92
C LEU A 17 -18.31 12.84 -15.24
N GLU A 18 -18.36 14.17 -15.43
CA GLU A 18 -17.65 14.83 -16.52
C GLU A 18 -16.14 14.81 -16.25
N ILE A 19 -15.46 13.80 -16.78
CA ILE A 19 -14.00 13.66 -16.66
C ILE A 19 -13.37 14.04 -18.00
N LYS A 20 -12.39 14.94 -17.96
CA LYS A 20 -11.51 15.19 -19.10
C LYS A 20 -10.32 14.24 -19.02
N ASN A 21 -10.23 13.37 -19.99
CA ASN A 21 -9.20 12.33 -20.09
C ASN A 21 -8.09 12.77 -21.02
N TYR A 22 -6.84 12.52 -20.62
CA TYR A 22 -5.66 12.83 -21.40
C TYR A 22 -4.74 11.61 -21.49
N LEU A 23 -4.47 11.15 -22.70
CA LEU A 23 -3.54 10.05 -22.94
C LEU A 23 -2.09 10.54 -22.87
N LEU A 24 -1.28 9.89 -22.04
CA LEU A 24 0.15 10.07 -21.97
C LEU A 24 0.81 9.09 -22.94
N GLU A 25 1.37 9.57 -24.05
CA GLU A 25 2.07 8.70 -24.99
C GLU A 25 3.46 8.32 -24.45
N ALA A 26 3.94 7.13 -24.82
CA ALA A 26 5.20 6.59 -24.31
C ALA A 26 6.44 7.45 -24.64
N THR A 27 6.35 8.29 -25.66
CA THR A 27 7.41 9.20 -26.12
C THR A 27 7.40 10.54 -25.41
N ASP A 28 6.39 10.80 -24.58
CA ASP A 28 6.24 12.09 -23.93
C ASP A 28 7.09 12.16 -22.66
N ASP A 29 7.88 13.21 -22.56
CA ASP A 29 8.43 13.62 -21.28
C ASP A 29 7.30 14.04 -20.35
N LEU A 30 7.20 13.35 -19.19
CA LEU A 30 6.14 13.54 -18.20
C LEU A 30 6.00 15.02 -17.80
N LYS A 31 7.12 15.72 -17.57
CA LYS A 31 7.14 17.13 -17.18
C LYS A 31 6.53 18.02 -18.24
N THR A 32 6.90 17.82 -19.49
CA THR A 32 6.40 18.63 -20.63
C THR A 32 4.90 18.41 -20.83
N LYS A 33 4.43 17.18 -20.70
CA LYS A 33 3.01 16.86 -20.94
C LYS A 33 2.13 17.34 -19.79
N VAL A 34 2.55 17.12 -18.55
CA VAL A 34 1.85 17.63 -17.38
C VAL A 34 1.76 19.18 -17.44
N THR A 35 2.82 19.86 -17.85
CA THR A 35 2.81 21.31 -18.09
C THR A 35 1.77 21.73 -19.12
N ARG A 36 1.66 21.00 -20.23
CA ARG A 36 0.70 21.29 -21.30
C ARG A 36 -0.76 21.06 -20.87
N LEU A 37 -1.00 20.05 -20.05
CA LEU A 37 -2.34 19.64 -19.59
C LEU A 37 -2.87 20.52 -18.46
N LEU A 38 -1.99 21.11 -17.65
CA LEU A 38 -2.35 21.97 -16.54
C LEU A 38 -2.46 23.45 -16.90
N SER A 39 -2.76 23.78 -18.18
CA SER A 39 -3.13 25.14 -18.60
C SER A 39 -4.31 25.71 -17.77
N ASN A 40 -5.16 24.84 -17.23
CA ASN A 40 -6.12 25.17 -16.17
C ASN A 40 -5.56 24.57 -14.86
N LYS A 41 -4.84 25.39 -14.09
CA LYS A 41 -4.23 25.02 -12.82
C LYS A 41 -5.24 24.29 -11.92
N PRO A 42 -5.05 22.98 -11.62
CA PRO A 42 -5.91 22.26 -10.67
C PRO A 42 -5.62 22.72 -9.24
N ASP A 43 -6.57 22.49 -8.34
CA ASP A 43 -6.36 22.77 -6.92
C ASP A 43 -5.42 21.77 -6.27
N VAL A 44 -5.47 20.50 -6.72
CA VAL A 44 -4.66 19.41 -6.21
C VAL A 44 -4.32 18.41 -7.32
N VAL A 45 -3.12 17.85 -7.27
CA VAL A 45 -2.71 16.70 -8.07
C VAL A 45 -2.62 15.49 -7.17
N ILE A 46 -3.32 14.41 -7.53
CA ILE A 46 -3.23 13.10 -6.90
C ILE A 46 -2.40 12.21 -7.83
N SER A 47 -1.21 11.81 -7.38
CA SER A 47 -0.32 10.94 -8.13
C SER A 47 -0.53 9.48 -7.71
N ALA A 48 -0.98 8.64 -8.65
CA ALA A 48 -1.04 7.18 -8.53
C ALA A 48 -0.03 6.50 -9.46
N LEU A 49 1.06 7.17 -9.74
CA LEU A 49 2.15 6.71 -10.59
C LEU A 49 3.12 5.79 -9.81
N PRO A 50 3.92 4.98 -10.54
CA PRO A 50 5.03 4.26 -9.90
C PRO A 50 5.94 5.22 -9.13
N TYR A 51 6.42 4.79 -7.98
CA TYR A 51 7.14 5.64 -7.00
C TYR A 51 8.33 6.40 -7.59
N HIS A 52 9.04 5.85 -8.60
CA HIS A 52 10.17 6.51 -9.26
C HIS A 52 9.78 7.79 -10.05
N GLN A 53 8.50 8.06 -10.25
CA GLN A 53 7.99 9.26 -10.91
C GLN A 53 7.44 10.29 -9.92
N THR A 54 7.32 9.94 -8.67
CA THR A 54 6.72 10.75 -7.60
C THR A 54 7.42 12.10 -7.45
N GLU A 55 8.76 12.11 -7.35
CA GLU A 55 9.57 13.33 -7.20
C GLU A 55 9.34 14.32 -8.35
N ILE A 56 9.34 13.82 -9.59
CA ILE A 56 9.12 14.67 -10.79
C ILE A 56 7.77 15.38 -10.74
N VAL A 57 6.72 14.68 -10.32
CA VAL A 57 5.37 15.26 -10.24
C VAL A 57 5.24 16.22 -9.05
N ALA A 58 5.85 15.90 -7.93
CA ALA A 58 5.88 16.77 -6.76
C ALA A 58 6.63 18.09 -7.06
N ASP A 59 7.80 18.03 -7.70
CA ASP A 59 8.56 19.21 -8.12
C ASP A 59 7.76 20.07 -9.10
N PHE A 60 7.10 19.42 -10.06
CA PHE A 60 6.23 20.16 -10.97
C PHE A 60 5.09 20.87 -10.21
N CYS A 61 4.48 20.23 -9.23
CA CYS A 61 3.38 20.81 -8.47
C CYS A 61 3.82 22.04 -7.65
N ILE A 62 4.97 21.96 -6.96
CA ILE A 62 5.48 23.10 -6.19
C ILE A 62 5.87 24.26 -7.10
N ASP A 63 6.52 24.01 -8.25
CA ASP A 63 6.89 25.04 -9.23
C ASP A 63 5.68 25.80 -9.78
N ASN A 64 4.51 25.17 -9.82
CA ASN A 64 3.26 25.74 -10.32
C ASN A 64 2.29 26.17 -9.21
N GLY A 65 2.67 26.04 -7.94
CA GLY A 65 1.83 26.39 -6.80
C GLY A 65 0.59 25.53 -6.68
N ILE A 66 0.72 24.22 -6.86
CA ILE A 66 -0.35 23.22 -6.82
C ILE A 66 -0.13 22.31 -5.61
N ARG A 67 -1.21 21.97 -4.90
CA ARG A 67 -1.17 20.97 -3.82
C ARG A 67 -0.87 19.59 -4.39
N TYR A 68 -0.17 18.77 -3.61
CA TYR A 68 0.26 17.45 -4.07
C TYR A 68 -0.07 16.35 -3.06
N CYS A 69 -0.55 15.23 -3.58
CA CYS A 69 -0.75 13.98 -2.82
C CYS A 69 -0.29 12.77 -3.64
N ASP A 70 0.23 11.74 -2.97
CA ASP A 70 0.56 10.46 -3.62
C ASP A 70 0.24 9.22 -2.75
N LEU A 71 0.39 8.07 -3.36
CA LEU A 71 0.18 6.77 -2.71
C LEU A 71 1.45 6.21 -2.03
N GLY A 72 2.60 6.86 -2.23
CA GLY A 72 3.88 6.41 -1.69
C GLY A 72 4.45 5.17 -2.37
N GLY A 73 5.16 4.37 -1.59
CA GLY A 73 5.74 3.10 -2.01
C GLY A 73 7.26 3.00 -1.90
N SER A 74 7.95 4.10 -1.60
CA SER A 74 9.41 4.11 -1.38
C SER A 74 9.83 5.24 -0.45
N VAL A 75 10.27 4.91 0.75
CA VAL A 75 10.74 5.89 1.74
C VAL A 75 11.89 6.75 1.22
N PRO A 76 12.93 6.20 0.54
CA PRO A 76 13.98 7.03 -0.05
C PRO A 76 13.44 8.06 -1.05
N VAL A 77 12.47 7.70 -1.89
CA VAL A 77 11.88 8.62 -2.86
C VAL A 77 11.03 9.69 -2.16
N SER A 78 10.20 9.30 -1.19
CA SER A 78 9.41 10.26 -0.41
C SER A 78 10.30 11.26 0.34
N ASN A 79 11.48 10.84 0.83
CA ASN A 79 12.46 11.73 1.48
C ASN A 79 13.08 12.76 0.54
N ASN A 80 13.12 12.51 -0.77
CA ASN A 80 13.68 13.45 -1.75
C ASN A 80 12.71 14.59 -2.09
N ILE A 81 11.44 14.47 -1.75
CA ILE A 81 10.45 15.52 -2.00
C ILE A 81 10.84 16.81 -1.24
N ASN A 82 10.80 17.93 -1.91
CA ASN A 82 11.20 19.20 -1.35
C ASN A 82 10.14 19.81 -0.42
N TYR A 83 9.88 19.13 0.72
CA TYR A 83 8.88 19.57 1.73
C TYR A 83 9.10 21.03 2.17
N SER A 84 10.36 21.46 2.31
CA SER A 84 10.67 22.83 2.72
C SER A 84 10.24 23.88 1.69
N ALA A 85 10.21 23.53 0.41
CA ALA A 85 9.66 24.43 -0.62
C ALA A 85 8.14 24.55 -0.51
N TYR A 86 7.44 23.44 -0.26
CA TYR A 86 6.01 23.41 -0.01
C TYR A 86 5.64 24.22 1.24
N GLU A 87 6.39 24.09 2.33
CA GLU A 87 6.20 24.83 3.57
C GLU A 87 6.36 26.35 3.33
N ARG A 88 7.45 26.78 2.65
CA ARG A 88 7.67 28.19 2.31
C ARG A 88 6.55 28.77 1.43
N ALA A 89 5.98 27.95 0.56
CA ALA A 89 4.87 28.37 -0.32
C ALA A 89 3.50 28.28 0.38
N SER A 90 3.43 27.77 1.61
CA SER A 90 2.20 27.48 2.33
C SER A 90 1.25 26.56 1.54
N LEU A 91 1.82 25.61 0.81
CA LEU A 91 1.09 24.61 0.03
C LEU A 91 1.09 23.26 0.73
N PRO A 92 -0.07 22.62 0.90
CA PRO A 92 -0.12 21.24 1.37
C PRO A 92 0.60 20.27 0.43
N VAL A 93 1.40 19.40 1.02
CA VAL A 93 2.00 18.23 0.39
C VAL A 93 1.79 17.04 1.32
N MET A 94 1.21 15.96 0.81
CA MET A 94 0.94 14.76 1.60
C MET A 94 1.30 13.53 0.78
N THR A 95 2.28 12.78 1.26
CA THR A 95 2.75 11.56 0.65
C THR A 95 2.26 10.34 1.40
N ASP A 96 2.42 9.16 0.80
CA ASP A 96 2.16 7.90 1.49
C ASP A 96 0.69 7.73 1.96
N LEU A 97 -0.28 8.13 1.13
CA LEU A 97 -1.71 8.13 1.46
C LEU A 97 -2.47 6.89 0.94
N GLY A 98 -1.76 5.81 0.67
CA GLY A 98 -2.35 4.55 0.22
C GLY A 98 -2.95 3.72 1.37
N LEU A 99 -2.92 2.41 1.18
CA LEU A 99 -3.31 1.41 2.18
C LEU A 99 -2.19 1.18 3.19
N ALA A 100 -1.01 0.82 2.67
CA ALA A 100 0.25 0.63 3.36
C ALA A 100 1.40 0.94 2.36
N PRO A 101 1.97 2.10 2.45
CA PRO A 101 1.80 3.14 3.49
C PRO A 101 0.48 3.92 3.36
N GLY A 102 0.00 4.45 4.48
CA GLY A 102 -1.16 5.33 4.58
C GLY A 102 -2.16 4.91 5.66
N TRP A 103 -3.22 4.23 5.32
CA TRP A 103 -4.32 3.92 6.26
C TRP A 103 -3.85 3.18 7.51
N ILE A 104 -2.97 2.17 7.37
CA ILE A 104 -2.45 1.43 8.52
C ILE A 104 -1.63 2.32 9.46
N ASN A 105 -0.89 3.29 8.91
CA ASN A 105 -0.06 4.22 9.68
C ASN A 105 -0.94 5.19 10.49
N ILE A 106 -2.06 5.64 9.91
CA ILE A 106 -3.08 6.44 10.61
C ILE A 106 -3.73 5.65 11.76
N LEU A 107 -4.00 4.35 11.55
CA LEU A 107 -4.53 3.49 12.61
C LEU A 107 -3.52 3.32 13.76
N ALA A 108 -2.25 3.13 13.44
CA ALA A 108 -1.18 3.06 14.44
C ALA A 108 -1.08 4.35 15.26
N GLU A 109 -1.10 5.50 14.59
CA GLU A 109 -1.13 6.82 15.24
C GLU A 109 -2.35 6.99 16.15
N ARG A 110 -3.53 6.59 15.69
CA ARG A 110 -4.75 6.63 16.50
C ARG A 110 -4.62 5.79 17.77
N GLY A 111 -4.05 4.59 17.69
CA GLY A 111 -3.78 3.75 18.85
C GLY A 111 -2.81 4.41 19.82
N PHE A 112 -1.73 5.00 19.29
CA PHE A 112 -0.76 5.76 20.09
C PHE A 112 -1.42 6.91 20.85
N GLN A 113 -2.27 7.69 20.19
CA GLN A 113 -3.01 8.80 20.82
C GLN A 113 -4.01 8.33 21.88
N GLN A 114 -4.74 7.25 21.60
CA GLN A 114 -5.74 6.68 22.53
C GLN A 114 -5.12 6.22 23.86
N LEU A 115 -3.89 5.70 23.82
CA LEU A 115 -3.15 5.27 25.01
C LEU A 115 -2.28 6.38 25.61
N GLY A 116 -2.22 7.56 24.97
CA GLY A 116 -1.34 8.66 25.37
C GLY A 116 0.14 8.28 25.31
N GLY A 117 0.53 7.51 24.28
CA GLY A 117 1.88 6.98 24.03
C GLY A 117 1.87 5.48 23.80
N ALA A 118 3.04 4.89 23.53
CA ALA A 118 3.18 3.45 23.31
C ALA A 118 4.56 2.93 23.74
N ASP A 119 4.60 1.66 24.14
CA ASP A 119 5.82 0.87 24.24
C ASP A 119 6.06 0.07 22.95
N ASP A 120 4.99 -0.47 22.34
CA ASP A 120 5.05 -1.27 21.12
C ASP A 120 3.94 -0.84 20.16
N VAL A 121 4.29 -0.75 18.87
CA VAL A 121 3.39 -0.47 17.74
C VAL A 121 3.57 -1.53 16.67
N SER A 122 2.57 -2.34 16.44
CA SER A 122 2.57 -3.39 15.42
C SER A 122 1.52 -3.09 14.36
N MET A 123 1.97 -2.98 13.11
CA MET A 123 1.15 -2.72 11.93
C MET A 123 1.15 -3.94 11.03
N MET A 124 -0.01 -4.40 10.59
CA MET A 124 -0.13 -5.56 9.71
C MET A 124 -1.19 -5.31 8.64
N VAL A 125 -0.88 -5.64 7.39
CA VAL A 125 -1.82 -5.53 6.27
C VAL A 125 -1.75 -6.75 5.38
N GLY A 126 -2.89 -7.24 4.93
CA GLY A 126 -2.98 -8.30 3.94
C GLY A 126 -3.94 -7.94 2.81
N GLY A 127 -3.47 -8.04 1.56
CA GLY A 127 -4.31 -8.16 0.39
C GLY A 127 -4.40 -9.65 0.06
N LEU A 128 -5.59 -10.23 0.13
CA LEU A 128 -5.80 -11.67 0.09
C LEU A 128 -6.92 -12.01 -0.88
N PRO A 129 -6.92 -13.18 -1.51
CA PRO A 129 -8.13 -13.70 -2.13
C PRO A 129 -9.20 -13.95 -1.06
N LEU A 130 -10.46 -13.71 -1.40
CA LEU A 130 -11.60 -13.96 -0.50
C LEU A 130 -11.67 -15.42 -0.06
N VAL A 131 -11.24 -16.34 -0.90
CA VAL A 131 -11.18 -17.76 -0.62
C VAL A 131 -9.73 -18.19 -0.67
N GLN A 132 -9.30 -18.95 0.33
CA GLN A 132 -7.97 -19.53 0.31
C GLN A 132 -7.87 -20.53 -0.86
N TYR A 133 -6.97 -20.27 -1.79
CA TYR A 133 -6.79 -21.09 -2.97
C TYR A 133 -5.70 -22.13 -2.76
N ASN A 134 -5.93 -23.30 -3.31
CA ASN A 134 -4.93 -24.36 -3.36
C ASN A 134 -4.08 -24.22 -4.66
N ASN A 135 -3.52 -23.02 -4.86
CA ASN A 135 -2.52 -22.80 -5.91
C ASN A 135 -1.10 -22.95 -5.33
N PRO A 136 -0.06 -23.08 -6.18
CA PRO A 136 1.30 -23.33 -5.73
C PRO A 136 1.85 -22.32 -4.72
N LEU A 137 1.39 -21.06 -4.77
CA LEU A 137 1.89 -20.02 -3.88
C LEU A 137 0.90 -19.64 -2.76
N ASN A 138 -0.28 -20.28 -2.70
CA ASN A 138 -1.33 -19.96 -1.72
C ASN A 138 -1.72 -18.48 -1.73
N TYR A 139 -1.66 -17.84 -2.91
CA TYR A 139 -1.82 -16.41 -3.09
C TYR A 139 -2.38 -16.08 -4.48
N THR A 140 -3.00 -14.90 -4.61
CA THR A 140 -3.34 -14.28 -5.89
C THR A 140 -2.80 -12.87 -5.98
N ILE A 141 -2.47 -12.44 -7.19
CA ILE A 141 -2.02 -11.07 -7.44
C ILE A 141 -3.22 -10.14 -7.37
N THR A 142 -3.23 -9.27 -6.38
CA THR A 142 -4.28 -8.26 -6.15
C THR A 142 -3.82 -6.84 -6.50
N TRP A 143 -2.52 -6.68 -6.79
CA TRP A 143 -1.89 -5.40 -7.10
C TRP A 143 -0.61 -5.59 -7.94
N SER A 144 0.32 -4.65 -7.96
CA SER A 144 1.55 -4.70 -8.77
C SER A 144 2.46 -5.88 -8.40
N ILE A 145 2.80 -6.74 -9.36
CA ILE A 145 3.76 -7.84 -9.17
C ILE A 145 5.14 -7.29 -8.83
N ASP A 146 5.57 -6.21 -9.47
CA ASP A 146 6.86 -5.57 -9.19
C ASP A 146 6.95 -5.05 -7.78
N GLY A 147 5.89 -4.36 -7.34
CA GLY A 147 5.78 -3.92 -5.96
C GLY A 147 5.82 -5.08 -4.97
N LEU A 148 5.13 -6.17 -5.27
CA LEU A 148 5.12 -7.38 -4.43
C LEU A 148 6.51 -8.01 -4.30
N ILE A 149 7.24 -8.13 -5.40
CA ILE A 149 8.60 -8.70 -5.41
C ILE A 149 9.55 -7.79 -4.62
N ASN A 150 9.46 -6.48 -4.81
CA ASN A 150 10.29 -5.52 -4.07
C ASN A 150 9.99 -5.58 -2.57
N GLU A 151 8.71 -5.60 -2.16
CA GLU A 151 8.35 -5.76 -0.75
C GLU A 151 8.97 -6.99 -0.08
N TYR A 152 9.13 -8.08 -0.83
CA TYR A 152 9.64 -9.35 -0.31
C TYR A 152 11.17 -9.45 -0.30
N ARG A 153 11.85 -8.73 -1.21
CA ARG A 153 13.31 -8.78 -1.36
C ARG A 153 14.05 -7.67 -0.62
N ASP A 154 13.39 -6.52 -0.51
CA ASP A 154 14.03 -5.36 0.11
C ASP A 154 14.14 -5.52 1.62
N ASP A 155 15.19 -4.96 2.17
CA ASP A 155 15.37 -4.86 3.60
C ASP A 155 14.31 -3.95 4.23
N CYS A 156 13.93 -4.27 5.46
CA CYS A 156 12.90 -3.58 6.22
C CYS A 156 13.53 -2.88 7.42
N GLU A 157 13.13 -1.64 7.66
CA GLU A 157 13.42 -0.99 8.94
C GLU A 157 12.41 -1.42 10.00
N VAL A 158 12.92 -1.71 11.19
CA VAL A 158 12.13 -1.97 12.40
C VAL A 158 12.72 -1.23 13.59
N LEU A 159 11.91 -0.96 14.59
CA LEU A 159 12.39 -0.40 15.86
C LEU A 159 12.43 -1.52 16.90
N MET A 160 13.62 -1.81 17.42
CA MET A 160 13.84 -2.80 18.47
C MET A 160 14.61 -2.17 19.63
N ASN A 161 14.03 -2.18 20.83
CA ASN A 161 14.62 -1.55 22.01
C ASN A 161 15.05 -0.09 21.76
N LYS A 162 14.21 0.71 21.10
CA LYS A 162 14.45 2.12 20.71
C LYS A 162 15.57 2.33 19.68
N LYS A 163 16.10 1.26 19.07
CA LYS A 163 17.11 1.34 18.03
C LYS A 163 16.52 0.91 16.70
N LEU A 164 16.87 1.64 15.64
CA LEU A 164 16.58 1.20 14.29
C LEU A 164 17.45 0.00 13.97
N GLU A 165 16.81 -1.05 13.50
CA GLU A 165 17.46 -2.25 13.00
C GLU A 165 16.94 -2.55 11.60
N THR A 166 17.82 -3.12 10.79
CA THR A 166 17.47 -3.61 9.46
C THR A 166 17.25 -5.12 9.53
N VAL A 167 16.12 -5.59 9.02
CA VAL A 167 15.80 -7.02 8.92
C VAL A 167 15.49 -7.35 7.45
N HIS A 168 15.75 -8.59 7.05
CA HIS A 168 15.46 -9.00 5.68
C HIS A 168 13.96 -9.17 5.46
N GLY A 169 13.52 -8.84 4.25
CA GLY A 169 12.16 -9.16 3.81
C GLY A 169 11.86 -10.64 4.02
N MET A 170 10.61 -10.96 4.37
CA MET A 170 10.11 -12.30 4.68
C MET A 170 10.67 -12.96 5.95
N ASP A 171 11.51 -12.26 6.72
CA ASP A 171 11.90 -12.72 8.06
C ASP A 171 10.79 -12.48 9.09
N GLY A 172 11.00 -12.98 10.30
CA GLY A 172 10.10 -12.75 11.43
C GLY A 172 8.70 -13.34 11.27
N LEU A 173 8.61 -14.48 10.57
CA LEU A 173 7.36 -15.23 10.38
C LEU A 173 6.74 -15.62 11.72
N VAL A 174 5.48 -15.24 11.91
CA VAL A 174 4.67 -15.58 13.08
C VAL A 174 3.23 -15.92 12.68
N PRO A 175 2.55 -16.82 13.40
CA PRO A 175 1.10 -16.99 13.26
C PRO A 175 0.39 -15.75 13.79
N VAL A 176 -0.76 -15.42 13.20
CA VAL A 176 -1.56 -14.28 13.61
C VAL A 176 -2.93 -14.72 14.08
N GLN A 177 -3.27 -14.28 15.29
CA GLN A 177 -4.62 -14.43 15.83
C GLN A 177 -5.42 -13.16 15.55
N LEU A 178 -6.60 -13.33 14.97
CA LEU A 178 -7.57 -12.26 14.78
C LEU A 178 -8.53 -12.24 15.98
N ILE A 179 -8.83 -11.03 16.44
CA ILE A 179 -9.67 -10.81 17.64
C ILE A 179 -11.13 -10.69 17.26
N ASP A 180 -11.39 -10.01 16.13
CA ASP A 180 -12.75 -9.90 15.61
C ASP A 180 -13.22 -11.27 15.11
N ARG A 181 -14.29 -11.78 15.71
CA ARG A 181 -14.80 -13.13 15.42
C ARG A 181 -15.28 -13.25 13.97
N TYR A 182 -15.97 -12.24 13.45
CA TYR A 182 -16.45 -12.26 12.07
C TYR A 182 -15.28 -12.31 11.07
N ILE A 183 -14.22 -11.53 11.33
CA ILE A 183 -13.02 -11.52 10.50
C ILE A 183 -12.30 -12.86 10.61
N SER A 184 -12.13 -13.38 11.83
CA SER A 184 -11.51 -14.68 12.08
C SER A 184 -12.26 -15.84 11.43
N ASP A 185 -13.58 -15.87 11.54
CA ASP A 185 -14.42 -16.91 10.91
C ASP A 185 -14.38 -16.82 9.37
N THR A 186 -14.15 -15.61 8.82
CA THR A 186 -14.06 -15.38 7.37
C THR A 186 -12.70 -15.80 6.80
N LEU A 187 -11.61 -15.46 7.48
CA LEU A 187 -10.23 -15.61 6.97
C LEU A 187 -9.53 -16.87 7.44
N GLY A 188 -9.93 -17.41 8.60
CA GLY A 188 -9.23 -18.49 9.25
C GLY A 188 -7.84 -18.07 9.78
N GLU A 189 -6.89 -18.98 9.71
CA GLU A 189 -5.52 -18.72 10.15
C GLU A 189 -4.75 -17.85 9.15
N LEU A 190 -3.95 -16.94 9.67
CA LEU A 190 -3.04 -16.10 8.90
C LEU A 190 -1.61 -16.19 9.44
N GLU A 191 -0.65 -15.89 8.60
CA GLU A 191 0.74 -15.68 8.96
C GLU A 191 1.17 -14.25 8.66
N ALA A 192 2.13 -13.71 9.42
CA ALA A 192 2.71 -12.40 9.22
C ALA A 192 4.23 -12.47 9.18
N PHE A 193 4.83 -11.69 8.29
CA PHE A 193 6.27 -11.57 8.13
C PHE A 193 6.65 -10.17 7.69
N TYR A 194 7.91 -9.77 7.91
CA TYR A 194 8.39 -8.45 7.54
C TYR A 194 8.39 -8.26 6.02
N THR A 195 7.96 -7.07 5.59
CA THR A 195 8.09 -6.59 4.21
C THR A 195 8.42 -5.11 4.19
N SER A 196 9.07 -4.66 3.12
CA SER A 196 9.45 -3.26 2.96
C SER A 196 8.27 -2.36 2.59
N GLY A 197 8.46 -1.06 2.68
CA GLY A 197 7.57 -0.02 2.13
C GLY A 197 6.39 0.36 3.03
N GLY A 198 5.65 -0.60 3.59
CA GLY A 198 4.35 -0.33 4.24
C GLY A 198 4.40 0.51 5.53
N SER A 199 5.55 0.61 6.19
CA SER A 199 5.72 1.44 7.39
C SER A 199 5.87 2.93 7.09
N SER A 200 6.31 3.31 5.88
CA SER A 200 6.68 4.70 5.57
C SER A 200 7.59 5.31 6.67
N HIS A 201 7.34 6.56 7.03
CA HIS A 201 8.07 7.28 8.09
C HIS A 201 7.66 6.90 9.53
N THR A 202 6.68 6.01 9.71
CA THR A 202 6.11 5.69 11.03
C THR A 202 7.14 5.13 11.99
N ILE A 203 8.07 4.29 11.52
CA ILE A 203 9.13 3.71 12.36
C ILE A 203 9.98 4.83 12.99
N ASN A 204 10.44 5.79 12.18
CA ASN A 204 11.24 6.92 12.63
C ASN A 204 10.43 7.84 13.56
N THR A 205 9.20 8.14 13.21
CA THR A 205 8.29 8.95 14.03
C THR A 205 8.07 8.31 15.42
N MET A 206 7.85 7.01 15.49
CA MET A 206 7.64 6.30 16.75
C MET A 206 8.93 6.24 17.59
N LYS A 207 10.10 6.07 16.93
CA LYS A 207 11.41 6.16 17.60
C LYS A 207 11.59 7.53 18.27
N ASP A 208 11.33 8.61 17.55
CA ASP A 208 11.50 9.99 18.08
C ASP A 208 10.56 10.30 19.24
N ARG A 209 9.44 9.59 19.31
CA ARG A 209 8.47 9.65 20.43
C ARG A 209 8.81 8.71 21.59
N GLY A 210 9.94 7.98 21.50
CA GLY A 210 10.44 7.12 22.58
C GLY A 210 9.80 5.73 22.66
N VAL A 211 9.07 5.30 21.64
CA VAL A 211 8.55 3.94 21.50
C VAL A 211 9.71 2.94 21.50
N LYS A 212 9.52 1.77 22.10
CA LYS A 212 10.56 0.75 22.21
C LYS A 212 10.58 -0.18 20.99
N TYR A 213 9.40 -0.56 20.50
CA TYR A 213 9.23 -1.50 19.40
C TYR A 213 8.22 -0.93 18.40
N CYS A 214 8.58 -0.94 17.12
CA CYS A 214 7.67 -0.61 16.04
C CYS A 214 7.98 -1.44 14.82
N SER A 215 6.97 -2.06 14.22
CA SER A 215 7.17 -2.91 13.04
C SER A 215 5.96 -2.90 12.11
N TYR A 216 6.25 -3.18 10.84
CA TYR A 216 5.25 -3.49 9.82
C TYR A 216 5.45 -4.91 9.31
N LYS A 217 4.35 -5.65 9.13
CA LYS A 217 4.33 -6.99 8.55
C LYS A 217 3.21 -7.14 7.53
N THR A 218 3.45 -7.95 6.53
CA THR A 218 2.41 -8.36 5.58
C THR A 218 1.72 -9.63 6.07
N LEU A 219 0.39 -9.68 5.90
CA LEU A 219 -0.44 -10.83 6.23
C LEU A 219 -0.69 -11.69 5.00
N ARG A 220 -0.54 -13.01 5.13
CA ARG A 220 -0.84 -13.99 4.09
C ARG A 220 -1.50 -15.24 4.70
N TYR A 221 -2.08 -16.09 3.85
CA TYR A 221 -2.50 -17.42 4.26
C TYR A 221 -1.28 -18.30 4.57
N PRO A 222 -1.40 -19.25 5.51
CA PRO A 222 -0.27 -20.06 5.97
C PRO A 222 0.44 -20.81 4.85
N GLY A 223 1.76 -20.80 4.88
CA GLY A 223 2.62 -21.48 3.93
C GLY A 223 3.18 -20.62 2.81
N HIS A 224 2.55 -19.48 2.49
CA HIS A 224 3.04 -18.57 1.45
C HIS A 224 4.46 -18.08 1.72
N CYS A 225 4.72 -17.60 2.92
CA CYS A 225 6.04 -17.06 3.30
C CYS A 225 7.15 -18.10 3.10
N LYS A 226 6.95 -19.33 3.57
CA LYS A 226 7.96 -20.38 3.45
C LYS A 226 8.28 -20.74 1.99
N LEU A 227 7.26 -20.79 1.14
CA LEU A 227 7.42 -21.13 -0.27
C LEU A 227 8.18 -20.02 -1.01
N VAL A 228 7.76 -18.77 -0.85
CA VAL A 228 8.39 -17.65 -1.55
C VAL A 228 9.78 -17.37 -1.02
N LYS A 229 9.97 -17.43 0.31
CA LYS A 229 11.30 -17.29 0.92
C LYS A 229 12.27 -18.36 0.45
N PHE A 230 11.82 -19.59 0.25
CA PHE A 230 12.64 -20.65 -0.35
C PHE A 230 13.10 -20.29 -1.77
N LEU A 231 12.21 -19.71 -2.61
CA LEU A 231 12.55 -19.30 -3.96
C LEU A 231 13.56 -18.14 -3.97
N ILE A 232 13.42 -17.19 -3.05
CA ILE A 232 14.31 -16.03 -2.95
C ILE A 232 15.65 -16.42 -2.35
N ASP A 233 15.66 -17.02 -1.15
CA ASP A 233 16.87 -17.17 -0.34
C ASP A 233 17.67 -18.45 -0.66
N ARG A 234 16.98 -19.51 -1.11
CA ARG A 234 17.62 -20.82 -1.34
C ARG A 234 17.85 -21.12 -2.80
N CYS A 235 16.91 -20.72 -3.66
CA CYS A 235 17.05 -20.84 -5.10
C CYS A 235 17.76 -19.63 -5.71
N GLU A 236 17.88 -18.52 -4.97
CA GLU A 236 18.49 -17.26 -5.40
C GLU A 236 17.97 -16.82 -6.78
N LEU A 237 16.66 -16.97 -6.99
CA LEU A 237 16.07 -16.72 -8.29
C LEU A 237 16.16 -15.23 -8.66
N PRO A 238 16.57 -14.93 -9.90
CA PRO A 238 16.51 -13.57 -10.42
C PRO A 238 15.06 -13.05 -10.46
N GLU A 239 14.92 -11.74 -10.48
CA GLU A 239 13.61 -11.06 -10.45
C GLU A 239 12.68 -11.51 -11.58
N ASP A 240 13.20 -11.64 -12.80
CA ASP A 240 12.42 -12.11 -13.96
C ASP A 240 11.85 -13.52 -13.76
N CYS A 241 12.62 -14.40 -13.12
CA CYS A 241 12.16 -15.74 -12.77
C CYS A 241 11.07 -15.70 -11.71
N LEU A 242 11.25 -14.88 -10.66
CA LEU A 242 10.23 -14.68 -9.63
C LEU A 242 8.95 -14.11 -10.23
N ARG A 243 9.05 -13.09 -11.06
CA ARG A 243 7.92 -12.52 -11.80
C ARG A 243 7.17 -13.60 -12.57
N HIS A 244 7.86 -14.40 -13.35
CA HIS A 244 7.25 -15.47 -14.13
C HIS A 244 6.55 -16.51 -13.23
N ILE A 245 7.16 -16.88 -12.10
CA ILE A 245 6.57 -17.81 -11.13
C ILE A 245 5.29 -17.21 -10.52
N PHE A 246 5.30 -15.93 -10.14
CA PHE A 246 4.10 -15.26 -9.63
C PHE A 246 3.00 -15.19 -10.70
N GLU A 247 3.34 -14.78 -11.92
CA GLU A 247 2.40 -14.74 -13.03
C GLU A 247 1.77 -16.10 -13.31
N LYS A 248 2.55 -17.16 -13.28
CA LYS A 248 2.06 -18.53 -13.57
C LYS A 248 1.44 -19.19 -12.34
N GLY A 249 2.08 -19.07 -11.19
CA GLY A 249 1.63 -19.70 -9.94
C GLY A 249 0.37 -19.06 -9.35
N CYS A 250 0.09 -17.80 -9.70
CA CYS A 250 -1.11 -17.07 -9.31
C CYS A 250 -2.06 -16.81 -10.50
N ALA A 251 -1.82 -17.45 -11.64
CA ALA A 251 -2.57 -17.21 -12.88
C ALA A 251 -3.98 -17.79 -12.85
N ASP A 252 -4.82 -17.24 -13.73
CA ASP A 252 -6.23 -17.57 -13.92
C ASP A 252 -6.55 -19.05 -14.14
N ASN A 253 -5.57 -19.85 -14.57
CA ASN A 253 -5.77 -21.27 -14.85
C ASN A 253 -6.17 -22.10 -13.61
N TYR A 254 -5.82 -21.62 -12.42
CA TYR A 254 -6.22 -22.21 -11.14
C TYR A 254 -7.59 -21.70 -10.65
N TRP A 255 -8.22 -20.80 -11.40
CA TRP A 255 -9.37 -20.01 -10.97
C TRP A 255 -10.69 -20.44 -11.64
N HIS A 256 -10.70 -21.44 -12.49
CA HIS A 256 -11.91 -21.88 -13.16
C HIS A 256 -13.00 -22.24 -12.15
N GLY A 257 -14.08 -21.45 -12.14
CA GLY A 257 -15.21 -21.66 -11.28
C GLY A 257 -15.10 -21.11 -9.84
N VAL A 258 -14.03 -20.36 -9.54
CA VAL A 258 -13.78 -19.81 -8.20
C VAL A 258 -14.09 -18.31 -8.14
N ASP A 259 -14.49 -17.85 -6.97
CA ASP A 259 -14.75 -16.44 -6.68
C ASP A 259 -13.44 -15.64 -6.70
N ARG A 260 -13.30 -14.70 -7.64
CA ARG A 260 -12.09 -13.89 -7.84
C ARG A 260 -12.03 -12.64 -6.97
N ARG A 261 -12.98 -12.47 -6.08
CA ARG A 261 -12.97 -11.32 -5.19
C ARG A 261 -11.78 -11.38 -4.24
N ASP A 262 -11.18 -10.23 -4.03
CA ASP A 262 -10.17 -10.01 -3.02
C ASP A 262 -10.79 -9.43 -1.75
N LEU A 263 -9.99 -9.43 -0.70
CA LEU A 263 -10.26 -8.70 0.52
C LEU A 263 -8.96 -8.04 1.01
N VAL A 264 -9.13 -7.00 1.81
CA VAL A 264 -8.01 -6.36 2.50
C VAL A 264 -8.27 -6.41 4.00
N ILE A 265 -7.30 -6.87 4.75
CA ILE A 265 -7.30 -6.86 6.21
C ILE A 265 -6.22 -5.90 6.72
N LEU A 266 -6.61 -4.99 7.61
CA LEU A 266 -5.68 -4.16 8.38
C LEU A 266 -5.77 -4.59 9.84
N LYS A 267 -4.63 -4.72 10.50
CA LYS A 267 -4.54 -4.98 11.94
C LYS A 267 -3.47 -4.09 12.56
N ALA A 268 -3.89 -3.22 13.47
CA ALA A 268 -2.97 -2.40 14.25
C ALA A 268 -3.10 -2.77 15.73
N VAL A 269 -1.97 -2.99 16.38
CA VAL A 269 -1.86 -3.28 17.81
C VAL A 269 -0.90 -2.29 18.43
N VAL A 270 -1.35 -1.58 19.46
CA VAL A 270 -0.54 -0.63 20.21
C VAL A 270 -0.61 -1.00 21.67
N THR A 271 0.54 -1.07 22.35
CA THR A 271 0.59 -1.40 23.78
C THR A 271 1.38 -0.34 24.56
N LYS A 272 0.97 -0.11 25.82
CA LYS A 272 1.66 0.77 26.77
C LYS A 272 1.50 0.22 28.18
N GLY A 273 2.56 -0.30 28.77
CA GLY A 273 2.47 -1.08 30.01
C GLY A 273 1.46 -2.21 29.85
N ASP A 274 0.47 -2.28 30.74
CA ASP A 274 -0.59 -3.29 30.70
C ASP A 274 -1.78 -2.91 29.79
N LEU A 275 -1.75 -1.73 29.18
CA LEU A 275 -2.79 -1.27 28.28
C LEU A 275 -2.55 -1.77 26.87
N SER A 276 -3.62 -2.15 26.17
CA SER A 276 -3.58 -2.56 24.76
C SER A 276 -4.74 -1.93 24.00
N TRP A 277 -4.43 -1.40 22.83
CA TRP A 277 -5.38 -0.97 21.83
C TRP A 277 -5.23 -1.82 20.59
N ASN A 278 -6.32 -2.41 20.13
CA ASN A 278 -6.35 -3.25 18.94
C ASN A 278 -7.43 -2.76 17.99
N LYS A 279 -7.11 -2.73 16.70
CA LYS A 279 -8.07 -2.45 15.65
C LYS A 279 -7.85 -3.38 14.46
N GLU A 280 -8.91 -4.07 14.09
CA GLU A 280 -8.98 -4.87 12.87
C GLU A 280 -10.03 -4.25 11.94
N ILE A 281 -9.74 -4.17 10.65
CA ILE A 281 -10.64 -3.67 9.63
C ILE A 281 -10.58 -4.63 8.43
N LEU A 282 -11.74 -5.10 7.99
CA LEU A 282 -11.89 -5.91 6.80
C LEU A 282 -12.57 -5.09 5.71
N VAL A 283 -11.93 -4.99 4.56
CA VAL A 283 -12.49 -4.40 3.35
C VAL A 283 -12.75 -5.51 2.34
N ASN A 284 -13.99 -5.63 1.90
CA ASN A 284 -14.40 -6.62 0.91
C ASN A 284 -14.54 -5.98 -0.47
N ALA A 285 -14.23 -6.75 -1.53
CA ALA A 285 -14.68 -6.45 -2.87
C ALA A 285 -16.18 -6.70 -2.94
N ASP A 286 -17.00 -5.68 -2.76
CA ASP A 286 -18.44 -5.83 -2.90
C ASP A 286 -18.86 -5.73 -4.36
N LYS A 287 -19.94 -6.41 -4.70
CA LYS A 287 -20.73 -6.02 -5.87
C LYS A 287 -21.28 -4.62 -5.56
N GLY A 288 -20.76 -3.62 -6.26
CA GLY A 288 -21.05 -2.23 -5.97
C GLY A 288 -22.55 -1.97 -5.82
N SER A 289 -22.93 -1.29 -4.75
CA SER A 289 -24.29 -0.80 -4.53
C SER A 289 -24.60 0.46 -5.36
N PHE A 290 -23.65 0.92 -6.17
CA PHE A 290 -23.85 2.06 -7.06
C PHE A 290 -24.27 1.55 -8.44
N GLU A 291 -25.51 1.79 -8.82
CA GLU A 291 -25.98 1.62 -10.19
C GLU A 291 -25.02 2.39 -11.10
N ASN A 292 -24.36 1.71 -12.04
CA ASN A 292 -23.42 2.22 -13.03
C ASN A 292 -21.93 2.36 -12.62
N VAL A 293 -21.49 1.91 -11.45
CA VAL A 293 -20.05 1.86 -11.11
C VAL A 293 -19.53 0.43 -11.26
N LYS A 294 -18.44 0.25 -12.00
CA LYS A 294 -17.71 -1.01 -12.09
C LYS A 294 -17.39 -1.53 -10.66
N ASN A 295 -17.46 -2.85 -10.47
CA ASN A 295 -17.11 -3.45 -9.18
C ASN A 295 -15.64 -3.19 -8.86
N PHE A 296 -15.37 -2.43 -7.82
CA PHE A 296 -14.01 -2.23 -7.32
C PHE A 296 -13.53 -3.46 -6.54
N THR A 297 -12.25 -3.79 -6.71
CA THR A 297 -11.58 -4.73 -5.83
C THR A 297 -11.43 -4.14 -4.43
N ALA A 298 -11.22 -4.99 -3.41
CA ALA A 298 -10.97 -4.50 -2.06
C ALA A 298 -9.68 -3.67 -1.99
N MET A 299 -8.66 -4.07 -2.76
CA MET A 299 -7.40 -3.34 -2.87
C MET A 299 -7.60 -1.95 -3.47
N GLN A 300 -8.36 -1.85 -4.57
CA GLN A 300 -8.69 -0.55 -5.18
C GLN A 300 -9.43 0.36 -4.20
N LYS A 301 -10.44 -0.16 -3.49
CA LYS A 301 -11.17 0.62 -2.48
C LYS A 301 -10.25 1.11 -1.36
N ALA A 302 -9.50 0.21 -0.74
CA ALA A 302 -8.66 0.53 0.40
C ALA A 302 -7.57 1.55 0.06
N THR A 303 -7.04 1.50 -1.18
CA THR A 303 -6.01 2.42 -1.64
C THR A 303 -6.60 3.76 -2.08
N ALA A 304 -7.60 3.73 -2.96
CA ALA A 304 -8.14 4.95 -3.58
C ALA A 304 -8.96 5.80 -2.59
N PHE A 305 -9.76 5.17 -1.72
CA PHE A 305 -10.57 5.93 -0.76
C PHE A 305 -9.72 6.58 0.32
N SER A 306 -8.58 5.98 0.67
CA SER A 306 -7.64 6.57 1.61
C SER A 306 -7.14 7.94 1.10
N ILE A 307 -6.56 7.98 -0.09
CA ILE A 307 -6.03 9.22 -0.65
C ILE A 307 -7.14 10.21 -1.02
N ALA A 308 -8.29 9.75 -1.54
CA ALA A 308 -9.41 10.61 -1.89
C ALA A 308 -9.97 11.35 -0.66
N SER A 309 -10.05 10.67 0.50
CA SER A 309 -10.54 11.27 1.76
C SER A 309 -9.62 12.35 2.32
N VAL A 310 -8.38 12.42 1.89
CA VAL A 310 -7.40 13.43 2.32
C VAL A 310 -7.34 14.58 1.30
N ALA A 311 -7.54 14.28 0.03
CA ALA A 311 -7.48 15.28 -1.04
C ALA A 311 -8.74 16.19 -1.10
N ASP A 312 -9.88 15.75 -0.54
CA ASP A 312 -11.13 16.52 -0.43
C ASP A 312 -11.05 17.56 0.70
#